data_9db0d267302f565f099f6e52e4e97a81
#
_entry.id   9db0d267302f565f099f6e52e4e97a81
#
_cell.length_a   1.000
_cell.length_b   1.000
_cell.length_c   1.000
_cell.angle_alpha   90.00
_cell.angle_beta   90.00
_cell.angle_gamma   90.00
#
_symmetry.space_group_name_H-M   'P 1'
#
loop_
_entity.id
_entity.type
_entity.pdbx_description
1 polymer ?
#
loop_
_entity_poly.entity_id
_entity_poly.type
_entity_poly.pdbx_seq_one_letter_code
_entity_poly.pdbx_strand_id
1 'polypeptide(L)'
;MIPLVSVRDLRWKYIGAQRLALDCVNFDLMPGEVLGVTGPSGAGKTTLCMSINGLIPNNFHGEYGGEVLIKNKCTEDYAVCDLVQEVGLVFQDPESQFMGMSVEEELVFTLENLGLSDEDIHDRINRAIRMVHMENFIDRSPFSLSGGQKQKVAIVSCLALNPSVLVLDEPTSELDPIGTTEVFAVLQELKKSKEIGIILVSHATEDLATFCDRVLLLSEGKQIDLLNAQEFFTSVELMSQYGVQIPQIVKVFDMAGCMPKQKMPITLEQANSVFLEAFHERIG
;
A
#
# COMPACT_ATOMS: atom_id res chain seq x y z
N MET A 1 -22.12 -0.28 2.75
CA MET A 1 -21.17 0.72 2.23
C MET A 1 -20.71 0.26 0.86
N ILE A 2 -20.47 1.18 -0.05
CA ILE A 2 -19.95 0.88 -1.39
C ILE A 2 -18.43 0.77 -1.27
N PRO A 3 -17.80 -0.29 -1.79
CA PRO A 3 -16.34 -0.40 -1.80
C PRO A 3 -15.70 0.69 -2.69
N LEU A 4 -14.51 1.13 -2.32
CA LEU A 4 -13.71 2.05 -3.13
C LEU A 4 -13.11 1.34 -4.34
N VAL A 5 -12.63 0.11 -4.13
CA VAL A 5 -12.12 -0.76 -5.19
C VAL A 5 -12.88 -2.08 -5.14
N SER A 6 -13.30 -2.59 -6.28
CA SER A 6 -13.81 -3.93 -6.44
C SER A 6 -13.08 -4.62 -7.59
N VAL A 7 -12.42 -5.72 -7.30
CA VAL A 7 -11.72 -6.54 -8.29
C VAL A 7 -12.50 -7.83 -8.49
N ARG A 8 -12.84 -8.17 -9.73
CA ARG A 8 -13.66 -9.33 -10.09
C ARG A 8 -13.01 -10.15 -11.19
N ASP A 9 -12.65 -11.38 -10.87
CA ASP A 9 -12.05 -12.38 -11.78
C ASP A 9 -10.89 -11.83 -12.63
N LEU A 10 -10.11 -10.89 -12.04
CA LEU A 10 -9.05 -10.18 -12.74
C LEU A 10 -7.99 -11.16 -13.24
N ARG A 11 -7.73 -11.09 -14.54
CA ARG A 11 -6.69 -11.84 -15.25
C ARG A 11 -5.86 -10.92 -16.10
N TRP A 12 -4.56 -11.17 -16.13
CA TRP A 12 -3.65 -10.48 -17.01
C TRP A 12 -2.53 -11.36 -17.49
N LYS A 13 -2.23 -11.28 -18.77
CA LYS A 13 -1.09 -11.94 -19.38
C LYS A 13 -0.34 -10.98 -20.29
N TYR A 14 0.93 -10.78 -20.02
CA TYR A 14 1.79 -9.96 -20.87
C TYR A 14 2.04 -10.63 -22.21
N ILE A 15 2.21 -9.84 -23.29
CA ILE A 15 2.56 -10.35 -24.62
C ILE A 15 3.85 -11.18 -24.53
N GLY A 16 3.82 -12.37 -25.11
CA GLY A 16 4.96 -13.28 -25.13
C GLY A 16 5.20 -14.04 -23.82
N ALA A 17 4.48 -13.75 -22.74
CA ALA A 17 4.55 -14.54 -21.53
C ALA A 17 3.87 -15.91 -21.72
N GLN A 18 4.42 -16.93 -21.07
CA GLN A 18 3.82 -18.27 -21.08
C GLN A 18 2.72 -18.44 -20.05
N ARG A 19 2.77 -17.64 -18.96
CA ARG A 19 1.83 -17.73 -17.81
C ARG A 19 1.10 -16.42 -17.61
N LEU A 20 -0.08 -16.50 -16.98
CA LEU A 20 -0.80 -15.35 -16.48
C LEU A 20 0.01 -14.69 -15.36
N ALA A 21 0.09 -13.37 -15.38
CA ALA A 21 0.65 -12.57 -14.28
C ALA A 21 -0.37 -12.35 -13.17
N LEU A 22 -1.68 -12.38 -13.52
CA LEU A 22 -2.81 -12.44 -12.60
C LEU A 22 -3.82 -13.46 -13.12
N ASP A 23 -4.38 -14.29 -12.23
CA ASP A 23 -5.30 -15.36 -12.57
C ASP A 23 -6.44 -15.43 -11.53
N CYS A 24 -7.61 -14.91 -11.88
CA CYS A 24 -8.82 -14.90 -11.05
C CYS A 24 -8.64 -14.22 -9.68
N VAL A 25 -8.09 -13.01 -9.64
CA VAL A 25 -7.98 -12.24 -8.39
C VAL A 25 -9.30 -11.53 -8.09
N ASN A 26 -9.77 -11.65 -6.83
CA ASN A 26 -11.06 -11.12 -6.38
C ASN A 26 -10.94 -10.51 -4.99
N PHE A 27 -11.28 -9.24 -4.82
CA PHE A 27 -11.39 -8.60 -3.51
C PHE A 27 -12.16 -7.28 -3.58
N ASP A 28 -12.55 -6.78 -2.43
CA ASP A 28 -13.05 -5.42 -2.23
C ASP A 28 -12.15 -4.66 -1.25
N LEU A 29 -11.98 -3.36 -1.47
CA LEU A 29 -11.36 -2.42 -0.53
C LEU A 29 -12.43 -1.43 -0.07
N MET A 30 -12.62 -1.33 1.23
CA MET A 30 -13.60 -0.42 1.84
C MET A 30 -12.99 0.95 2.17
N PRO A 31 -13.82 2.02 2.29
CA PRO A 31 -13.33 3.31 2.78
C PRO A 31 -12.63 3.19 4.13
N GLY A 32 -11.44 3.78 4.25
CA GLY A 32 -10.60 3.76 5.45
C GLY A 32 -9.95 2.42 5.77
N GLU A 33 -10.10 1.42 4.91
CA GLU A 33 -9.45 0.11 5.06
C GLU A 33 -8.02 0.15 4.52
N VAL A 34 -7.13 -0.59 5.17
CA VAL A 34 -5.78 -0.88 4.69
C VAL A 34 -5.68 -2.35 4.33
N LEU A 35 -5.54 -2.62 3.04
CA LEU A 35 -5.31 -3.96 2.50
C LEU A 35 -3.81 -4.16 2.24
N GLY A 36 -3.19 -5.07 2.99
CA GLY A 36 -1.84 -5.55 2.69
C GLY A 36 -1.87 -6.53 1.53
N VAL A 37 -0.88 -6.47 0.66
CA VAL A 37 -0.66 -7.46 -0.41
C VAL A 37 0.73 -8.02 -0.26
N THR A 38 0.84 -9.34 -0.10
CA THR A 38 2.13 -10.01 0.07
C THR A 38 2.22 -11.29 -0.78
N GLY A 39 3.40 -11.87 -0.83
CA GLY A 39 3.68 -13.09 -1.58
C GLY A 39 5.10 -13.05 -2.18
N PRO A 40 5.59 -14.16 -2.75
CA PRO A 40 6.93 -14.24 -3.31
C PRO A 40 7.17 -13.24 -4.45
N SER A 41 8.45 -13.02 -4.79
CA SER A 41 8.80 -12.22 -5.97
C SER A 41 8.21 -12.85 -7.22
N GLY A 42 7.67 -12.02 -8.11
CA GLY A 42 6.97 -12.48 -9.32
C GLY A 42 5.55 -13.02 -9.09
N ALA A 43 4.98 -12.87 -7.89
CA ALA A 43 3.61 -13.31 -7.59
C ALA A 43 2.51 -12.49 -8.30
N GLY A 44 2.84 -11.36 -8.94
CA GLY A 44 1.89 -10.49 -9.63
C GLY A 44 1.49 -9.22 -8.87
N LYS A 45 2.16 -8.90 -7.74
CA LYS A 45 1.82 -7.77 -6.87
C LYS A 45 1.84 -6.42 -7.60
N THR A 46 2.94 -6.07 -8.26
CA THR A 46 3.07 -4.85 -9.06
C THR A 46 2.06 -4.81 -10.21
N THR A 47 1.81 -5.96 -10.86
CA THR A 47 0.79 -6.08 -11.91
C THR A 47 -0.61 -5.77 -11.36
N LEU A 48 -0.92 -6.21 -10.14
CA LEU A 48 -2.17 -5.88 -9.45
C LEU A 48 -2.26 -4.37 -9.19
N CYS A 49 -1.19 -3.74 -8.67
CA CYS A 49 -1.13 -2.28 -8.46
C CYS A 49 -1.43 -1.51 -9.75
N MET A 50 -0.77 -1.88 -10.86
CA MET A 50 -0.98 -1.26 -12.16
C MET A 50 -2.40 -1.49 -12.71
N SER A 51 -3.03 -2.62 -12.40
CA SER A 51 -4.41 -2.89 -12.83
C SER A 51 -5.42 -2.02 -12.05
N ILE A 52 -5.18 -1.79 -10.77
CA ILE A 52 -6.04 -0.94 -9.92
C ILE A 52 -5.94 0.54 -10.33
N ASN A 53 -4.74 1.00 -10.68
CA ASN A 53 -4.52 2.36 -11.18
C ASN A 53 -4.94 2.54 -12.66
N GLY A 54 -5.33 1.46 -13.35
CA GLY A 54 -5.75 1.49 -14.75
C GLY A 54 -4.62 1.61 -15.78
N LEU A 55 -3.36 1.56 -15.37
CA LEU A 55 -2.23 1.42 -16.31
C LEU A 55 -2.37 0.13 -17.12
N ILE A 56 -2.89 -0.92 -16.51
CA ILE A 56 -3.35 -2.14 -17.18
C ILE A 56 -4.88 -2.11 -17.22
N PRO A 57 -5.51 -2.29 -18.40
CA PRO A 57 -4.90 -2.62 -19.70
C PRO A 57 -4.51 -1.40 -20.57
N ASN A 58 -4.76 -0.16 -20.12
CA ASN A 58 -4.75 1.03 -21.01
C ASN A 58 -3.36 1.35 -21.58
N ASN A 59 -2.29 1.20 -20.82
CA ASN A 59 -0.92 1.53 -21.23
C ASN A 59 -0.06 0.30 -21.58
N PHE A 60 -0.49 -0.88 -21.17
CA PHE A 60 0.22 -2.13 -21.43
C PHE A 60 -0.58 -3.02 -22.39
N HIS A 61 0.10 -3.69 -23.29
CA HIS A 61 -0.53 -4.62 -24.23
C HIS A 61 -0.46 -6.06 -23.70
N GLY A 62 -1.60 -6.73 -23.68
CA GLY A 62 -1.71 -8.10 -23.18
C GLY A 62 -3.12 -8.66 -23.30
N GLU A 63 -3.33 -9.83 -22.72
CA GLU A 63 -4.65 -10.46 -22.60
C GLU A 63 -5.24 -10.08 -21.25
N TYR A 64 -6.32 -9.28 -21.25
CA TYR A 64 -7.04 -8.81 -20.07
C TYR A 64 -8.37 -9.55 -19.90
N GLY A 65 -8.75 -9.86 -18.70
CA GLY A 65 -10.05 -10.44 -18.36
C GLY A 65 -10.49 -10.10 -16.94
N GLY A 66 -11.79 -10.19 -16.73
CA GLY A 66 -12.38 -9.71 -15.47
C GLY A 66 -12.59 -8.19 -15.48
N GLU A 67 -12.73 -7.58 -14.32
CA GLU A 67 -12.93 -6.14 -14.19
C GLU A 67 -12.35 -5.57 -12.89
N VAL A 68 -11.93 -4.32 -12.95
CA VAL A 68 -11.57 -3.49 -11.80
C VAL A 68 -12.50 -2.30 -11.75
N LEU A 69 -13.23 -2.14 -10.65
CA LEU A 69 -14.16 -1.06 -10.42
C LEU A 69 -13.62 -0.11 -9.37
N ILE A 70 -13.61 1.18 -9.67
CA ILE A 70 -13.36 2.26 -8.72
C ILE A 70 -14.67 2.99 -8.49
N LYS A 71 -15.19 2.95 -7.23
CA LYS A 71 -16.51 3.50 -6.88
C LYS A 71 -17.64 3.03 -7.82
N ASN A 72 -17.65 1.73 -8.14
CA ASN A 72 -18.60 1.08 -9.05
C ASN A 72 -18.51 1.50 -10.54
N LYS A 73 -17.45 2.18 -10.96
CA LYS A 73 -17.19 2.48 -12.38
C LYS A 73 -15.95 1.70 -12.82
N CYS A 74 -16.04 1.01 -13.96
CA CYS A 74 -14.92 0.23 -14.50
C CYS A 74 -13.74 1.13 -14.86
N THR A 75 -12.52 0.69 -14.55
CA THR A 75 -11.30 1.46 -14.86
C THR A 75 -11.12 1.71 -16.34
N GLU A 76 -11.62 0.82 -17.21
CA GLU A 76 -11.61 0.99 -18.67
C GLU A 76 -12.54 2.12 -19.16
N ASP A 77 -13.55 2.50 -18.36
CA ASP A 77 -14.51 3.57 -18.69
C ASP A 77 -14.03 4.97 -18.24
N TYR A 78 -12.91 5.04 -17.52
CA TYR A 78 -12.31 6.32 -17.12
C TYR A 78 -11.40 6.88 -18.23
N ALA A 79 -11.43 8.21 -18.41
CA ALA A 79 -10.28 8.86 -19.00
C ALA A 79 -9.09 8.76 -18.03
N VAL A 80 -7.87 8.60 -18.54
CA VAL A 80 -6.66 8.43 -17.68
C VAL A 80 -6.52 9.58 -16.69
N CYS A 81 -6.76 10.82 -17.10
CA CYS A 81 -6.70 12.01 -16.25
C CYS A 81 -7.74 12.01 -15.10
N ASP A 82 -8.89 11.35 -15.30
CA ASP A 82 -9.90 11.23 -14.24
C ASP A 82 -9.55 10.13 -13.26
N LEU A 83 -9.00 9.02 -13.76
CA LEU A 83 -8.66 7.87 -12.92
C LEU A 83 -7.50 8.16 -11.97
N VAL A 84 -6.49 8.93 -12.38
CA VAL A 84 -5.37 9.33 -11.51
C VAL A 84 -5.81 10.22 -10.36
N GLN A 85 -6.94 10.92 -10.48
CA GLN A 85 -7.54 11.68 -9.37
C GLN A 85 -8.25 10.76 -8.36
N GLU A 86 -8.64 9.57 -8.76
CA GLU A 86 -9.30 8.60 -7.86
C GLU A 86 -8.31 7.63 -7.22
N VAL A 87 -7.26 7.24 -7.95
CA VAL A 87 -6.29 6.24 -7.52
C VAL A 87 -4.86 6.76 -7.69
N GLY A 88 -4.23 7.14 -6.58
CA GLY A 88 -2.80 7.44 -6.53
C GLY A 88 -1.99 6.14 -6.50
N LEU A 89 -0.92 6.07 -7.29
CA LEU A 89 0.03 4.95 -7.31
C LEU A 89 1.45 5.45 -7.05
N VAL A 90 2.07 4.92 -6.00
CA VAL A 90 3.46 5.16 -5.66
C VAL A 90 4.26 3.89 -5.94
N PHE A 91 5.26 3.97 -6.80
CA PHE A 91 6.15 2.86 -7.14
C PHE A 91 7.28 2.70 -6.12
N GLN A 92 7.95 1.55 -6.17
CA GLN A 92 9.09 1.20 -5.32
C GLN A 92 10.22 2.23 -5.42
N ASP A 93 10.60 2.65 -6.64
CA ASP A 93 11.59 3.69 -6.89
C ASP A 93 10.90 5.04 -7.10
N PRO A 94 10.91 5.94 -6.10
CA PRO A 94 10.28 7.25 -6.22
C PRO A 94 10.98 8.16 -7.23
N GLU A 95 12.29 8.01 -7.46
CA GLU A 95 13.04 8.87 -8.38
C GLU A 95 12.57 8.72 -9.83
N SER A 96 12.11 7.53 -10.19
CA SER A 96 11.58 7.26 -11.53
C SER A 96 10.31 8.04 -11.87
N GLN A 97 9.66 8.64 -10.86
CA GLN A 97 8.43 9.40 -10.99
C GLN A 97 8.66 10.92 -11.05
N PHE A 98 9.86 11.41 -10.64
CA PHE A 98 10.10 12.85 -10.50
C PHE A 98 10.45 13.52 -11.83
N MET A 99 9.81 14.67 -12.08
CA MET A 99 10.03 15.54 -13.23
C MET A 99 10.43 16.96 -12.83
N GLY A 100 10.03 17.43 -11.64
CA GLY A 100 10.29 18.78 -11.13
C GLY A 100 11.75 19.00 -10.72
N MET A 101 12.23 20.23 -10.86
CA MET A 101 13.55 20.65 -10.37
C MET A 101 13.53 20.95 -8.87
N SER A 102 12.36 21.24 -8.31
CA SER A 102 12.09 21.38 -6.88
C SER A 102 10.87 20.52 -6.48
N VAL A 103 10.68 20.31 -5.17
CA VAL A 103 9.47 19.65 -4.64
C VAL A 103 8.23 20.44 -5.00
N GLU A 104 8.27 21.79 -4.96
CA GLU A 104 7.15 22.63 -5.38
C GLU A 104 6.79 22.39 -6.84
N GLU A 105 7.78 22.46 -7.74
CA GLU A 105 7.54 22.21 -9.18
C GLU A 105 6.97 20.82 -9.45
N GLU A 106 7.42 19.78 -8.73
CA GLU A 106 6.89 18.44 -8.82
C GLU A 106 5.39 18.39 -8.47
N LEU A 107 5.00 19.06 -7.39
CA LEU A 107 3.60 19.12 -6.95
C LEU A 107 2.74 19.98 -7.88
N VAL A 108 3.27 21.12 -8.34
CA VAL A 108 2.60 21.99 -9.32
C VAL A 108 2.35 21.23 -10.62
N PHE A 109 3.38 20.59 -11.17
CA PHE A 109 3.26 19.79 -12.39
C PHE A 109 2.16 18.72 -12.31
N THR A 110 2.06 18.08 -11.15
CA THR A 110 1.02 17.06 -10.91
C THR A 110 -0.40 17.66 -10.97
N LEU A 111 -0.58 18.93 -10.57
CA LEU A 111 -1.89 19.58 -10.44
C LEU A 111 -2.29 20.43 -11.65
N GLU A 112 -1.32 20.97 -12.41
CA GLU A 112 -1.58 21.86 -13.57
C GLU A 112 -2.49 21.21 -14.62
N ASN A 113 -2.34 19.90 -14.81
CA ASN A 113 -3.13 19.17 -15.80
C ASN A 113 -4.61 18.98 -15.43
N LEU A 114 -5.01 19.40 -14.21
CA LEU A 114 -6.41 19.27 -13.74
C LEU A 114 -7.27 20.50 -14.09
N GLY A 115 -6.68 21.56 -14.67
CA GLY A 115 -7.41 22.78 -14.98
C GLY A 115 -7.89 23.56 -13.76
N LEU A 116 -7.19 23.42 -12.62
CA LEU A 116 -7.46 24.13 -11.39
C LEU A 116 -6.97 25.59 -11.45
N SER A 117 -7.52 26.45 -10.61
CA SER A 117 -6.97 27.80 -10.40
C SER A 117 -5.64 27.75 -9.65
N ASP A 118 -4.78 28.76 -9.84
CA ASP A 118 -3.50 28.86 -9.11
C ASP A 118 -3.72 28.84 -7.59
N GLU A 119 -4.81 29.44 -7.10
CA GLU A 119 -5.19 29.44 -5.69
C GLU A 119 -5.53 28.04 -5.18
N ASP A 120 -6.30 27.27 -5.94
CA ASP A 120 -6.64 25.88 -5.61
C ASP A 120 -5.40 24.96 -5.62
N ILE A 121 -4.48 25.18 -6.59
CA ILE A 121 -3.22 24.44 -6.66
C ILE A 121 -2.40 24.72 -5.40
N HIS A 122 -2.21 26.00 -5.04
CA HIS A 122 -1.47 26.39 -3.85
C HIS A 122 -2.05 25.82 -2.55
N ASP A 123 -3.39 25.85 -2.43
CA ASP A 123 -4.07 25.30 -1.26
C ASP A 123 -3.93 23.78 -1.15
N ARG A 124 -3.99 23.05 -2.27
CA ARG A 124 -3.77 21.60 -2.30
C ARG A 124 -2.33 21.24 -1.93
N ILE A 125 -1.35 21.93 -2.50
CA ILE A 125 0.06 21.72 -2.18
C ILE A 125 0.30 21.97 -0.69
N ASN A 126 -0.13 23.12 -0.16
CA ASN A 126 0.05 23.47 1.24
C ASN A 126 -0.60 22.45 2.20
N ARG A 127 -1.74 21.89 1.83
CA ARG A 127 -2.41 20.85 2.61
C ARG A 127 -1.64 19.54 2.56
N ALA A 128 -1.27 19.09 1.36
CA ALA A 128 -0.58 17.82 1.16
C ALA A 128 0.83 17.82 1.78
N ILE A 129 1.61 18.90 1.60
CA ILE A 129 2.98 18.99 2.12
C ILE A 129 3.02 18.99 3.67
N ARG A 130 2.00 19.58 4.33
CA ARG A 130 1.87 19.56 5.79
C ARG A 130 1.58 18.16 6.31
N MET A 131 0.78 17.36 5.59
CA MET A 131 0.45 15.97 6.00
C MET A 131 1.68 15.08 6.08
N VAL A 132 2.73 15.37 5.29
CA VAL A 132 3.97 14.60 5.27
C VAL A 132 5.13 15.30 6.00
N HIS A 133 4.90 16.47 6.61
CA HIS A 133 5.89 17.29 7.33
C HIS A 133 7.11 17.65 6.47
N MET A 134 6.87 18.10 5.23
CA MET A 134 7.92 18.42 4.26
C MET A 134 7.99 19.92 3.89
N GLU A 135 7.36 20.82 4.67
CA GLU A 135 7.29 22.25 4.39
C GLU A 135 8.67 22.91 4.20
N ASN A 136 9.67 22.46 4.98
CA ASN A 136 11.03 22.98 4.92
C ASN A 136 11.85 22.48 3.71
N PHE A 137 11.27 21.61 2.89
CA PHE A 137 11.94 20.99 1.75
C PHE A 137 11.35 21.41 0.41
N ILE A 138 10.34 22.29 0.41
CA ILE A 138 9.55 22.64 -0.76
C ILE A 138 10.40 23.21 -1.92
N ASP A 139 11.41 24.03 -1.58
CA ASP A 139 12.33 24.64 -2.56
C ASP A 139 13.51 23.72 -2.94
N ARG A 140 13.61 22.52 -2.34
CA ARG A 140 14.73 21.62 -2.61
C ARG A 140 14.46 20.75 -3.83
N SER A 141 15.55 20.39 -4.52
CA SER A 141 15.48 19.38 -5.57
C SER A 141 15.12 18.01 -4.95
N PRO A 142 14.11 17.29 -5.49
CA PRO A 142 13.76 15.95 -5.03
C PRO A 142 14.96 14.98 -5.03
N PHE A 143 15.86 15.12 -6.00
CA PHE A 143 17.04 14.28 -6.15
C PHE A 143 18.10 14.50 -5.04
N SER A 144 18.06 15.64 -4.32
CA SER A 144 18.96 15.93 -3.20
C SER A 144 18.48 15.42 -1.85
N LEU A 145 17.28 14.84 -1.79
CA LEU A 145 16.63 14.37 -0.57
C LEU A 145 17.13 12.97 -0.16
N SER A 146 16.96 12.61 1.12
CA SER A 146 17.15 11.22 1.58
C SER A 146 16.07 10.29 0.98
N GLY A 147 16.31 8.97 0.99
CA GLY A 147 15.35 7.99 0.47
C GLY A 147 13.96 8.14 1.08
N GLY A 148 13.86 8.23 2.42
CA GLY A 148 12.57 8.43 3.09
C GLY A 148 11.90 9.77 2.72
N GLN A 149 12.69 10.85 2.54
CA GLN A 149 12.16 12.13 2.07
C GLN A 149 11.67 12.04 0.62
N LYS A 150 12.39 11.36 -0.27
CA LYS A 150 11.95 11.11 -1.65
C LYS A 150 10.63 10.34 -1.68
N GLN A 151 10.53 9.31 -0.86
CA GLN A 151 9.28 8.53 -0.75
C GLN A 151 8.11 9.39 -0.25
N LYS A 152 8.36 10.27 0.72
CA LYS A 152 7.34 11.23 1.17
C LYS A 152 6.93 12.21 0.07
N VAL A 153 7.86 12.65 -0.79
CA VAL A 153 7.53 13.49 -1.96
C VAL A 153 6.64 12.72 -2.93
N ALA A 154 6.96 11.47 -3.27
CA ALA A 154 6.10 10.64 -4.14
C ALA A 154 4.70 10.43 -3.56
N ILE A 155 4.59 10.19 -2.25
CA ILE A 155 3.30 10.07 -1.56
C ILE A 155 2.53 11.39 -1.62
N VAL A 156 3.18 12.53 -1.33
CA VAL A 156 2.50 13.83 -1.33
C VAL A 156 2.06 14.26 -2.71
N SER A 157 2.80 13.91 -3.77
CA SER A 157 2.39 14.16 -5.16
C SER A 157 1.07 13.46 -5.48
N CYS A 158 0.92 12.20 -5.04
CA CYS A 158 -0.36 11.49 -5.16
C CYS A 158 -1.46 12.15 -4.30
N LEU A 159 -1.16 12.50 -3.04
CA LEU A 159 -2.15 13.07 -2.10
C LEU A 159 -2.64 14.45 -2.53
N ALA A 160 -1.84 15.25 -3.22
CA ALA A 160 -2.24 16.55 -3.77
C ALA A 160 -3.40 16.43 -4.77
N LEU A 161 -3.54 15.29 -5.44
CA LEU A 161 -4.68 14.97 -6.31
C LEU A 161 -5.97 14.71 -5.52
N ASN A 162 -5.88 14.49 -4.19
CA ASN A 162 -6.98 14.15 -3.30
C ASN A 162 -7.67 12.81 -3.67
N PRO A 163 -6.89 11.71 -3.83
CA PRO A 163 -7.42 10.44 -4.29
C PRO A 163 -8.28 9.77 -3.22
N SER A 164 -9.18 8.90 -3.68
CA SER A 164 -9.98 8.03 -2.79
C SER A 164 -9.21 6.78 -2.37
N VAL A 165 -8.24 6.36 -3.19
CA VAL A 165 -7.41 5.16 -3.00
C VAL A 165 -5.95 5.52 -3.19
N LEU A 166 -5.10 5.07 -2.27
CA LEU A 166 -3.66 5.14 -2.38
C LEU A 166 -3.08 3.73 -2.50
N VAL A 167 -2.40 3.46 -3.60
CA VAL A 167 -1.70 2.19 -3.86
C VAL A 167 -0.20 2.42 -3.69
N LEU A 168 0.45 1.63 -2.87
CA LEU A 168 1.86 1.74 -2.54
C LEU A 168 2.54 0.42 -2.86
N ASP A 169 3.42 0.42 -3.86
CA ASP A 169 4.17 -0.77 -4.28
C ASP A 169 5.56 -0.75 -3.63
N GLU A 170 5.73 -1.49 -2.55
CA GLU A 170 6.96 -1.64 -1.76
C GLU A 170 7.60 -0.29 -1.32
N PRO A 171 6.84 0.62 -0.67
CA PRO A 171 7.27 2.00 -0.44
C PRO A 171 8.44 2.15 0.54
N THR A 172 8.85 1.08 1.22
CA THR A 172 9.91 1.12 2.25
C THR A 172 11.06 0.16 1.98
N SER A 173 11.04 -0.58 0.85
CA SER A 173 11.99 -1.65 0.57
C SER A 173 13.45 -1.19 0.44
N GLU A 174 13.69 0.07 0.04
CA GLU A 174 15.01 0.65 -0.16
C GLU A 174 15.40 1.67 0.93
N LEU A 175 14.59 1.76 2.00
CA LEU A 175 14.79 2.75 3.05
C LEU A 175 15.56 2.17 4.23
N ASP A 176 16.31 3.04 4.89
CA ASP A 176 16.86 2.77 6.22
C ASP A 176 15.73 2.74 7.28
N PRO A 177 15.99 2.24 8.49
CA PRO A 177 14.97 2.14 9.53
C PRO A 177 14.33 3.49 9.92
N ILE A 178 15.06 4.60 9.80
CA ILE A 178 14.56 5.94 10.10
C ILE A 178 13.57 6.37 9.01
N GLY A 179 13.96 6.25 7.75
CA GLY A 179 13.11 6.55 6.60
C GLY A 179 11.83 5.70 6.60
N THR A 180 11.94 4.41 6.90
CA THR A 180 10.79 3.50 7.06
C THR A 180 9.83 4.03 8.12
N THR A 181 10.33 4.39 9.31
CA THR A 181 9.51 4.93 10.41
C THR A 181 8.80 6.23 10.00
N GLU A 182 9.51 7.13 9.29
CA GLU A 182 8.94 8.40 8.82
C GLU A 182 7.81 8.18 7.81
N VAL A 183 7.98 7.25 6.86
CA VAL A 183 6.93 6.91 5.88
C VAL A 183 5.72 6.30 6.56
N PHE A 184 5.92 5.34 7.48
CA PHE A 184 4.81 4.74 8.22
C PHE A 184 4.07 5.73 9.13
N ALA A 185 4.76 6.74 9.68
CA ALA A 185 4.09 7.80 10.43
C ALA A 185 3.08 8.56 9.56
N VAL A 186 3.45 8.90 8.32
CA VAL A 186 2.54 9.51 7.34
C VAL A 186 1.36 8.60 7.03
N LEU A 187 1.62 7.31 6.75
CA LEU A 187 0.56 6.36 6.43
C LEU A 187 -0.42 6.15 7.59
N GLN A 188 0.07 6.16 8.83
CA GLN A 188 -0.78 6.09 10.03
C GLN A 188 -1.68 7.31 10.19
N GLU A 189 -1.20 8.50 9.86
CA GLU A 189 -2.03 9.72 9.84
C GLU A 189 -3.15 9.60 8.80
N LEU A 190 -2.83 9.12 7.61
CA LEU A 190 -3.82 8.85 6.55
C LEU A 190 -4.86 7.82 6.99
N LYS A 191 -4.45 6.72 7.61
CA LYS A 191 -5.37 5.69 8.13
C LYS A 191 -6.35 6.25 9.18
N LYS A 192 -5.89 7.18 10.02
CA LYS A 192 -6.74 7.81 11.04
C LYS A 192 -7.87 8.65 10.45
N SER A 193 -7.70 9.25 9.28
CA SER A 193 -8.73 10.05 8.61
C SER A 193 -9.95 9.21 8.21
N LYS A 194 -9.76 7.90 7.95
CA LYS A 194 -10.77 6.95 7.47
C LYS A 194 -11.46 7.34 6.16
N GLU A 195 -10.85 8.23 5.40
CA GLU A 195 -11.40 8.73 4.13
C GLU A 195 -10.80 7.98 2.94
N ILE A 196 -9.50 7.66 3.02
CA ILE A 196 -8.73 7.03 1.94
C ILE A 196 -8.61 5.54 2.20
N GLY A 197 -8.89 4.72 1.19
CA GLY A 197 -8.51 3.30 1.18
C GLY A 197 -7.05 3.14 0.78
N ILE A 198 -6.31 2.28 1.47
CA ILE A 198 -4.88 2.07 1.20
C ILE A 198 -4.65 0.62 0.78
N ILE A 199 -3.91 0.43 -0.31
CA ILE A 199 -3.37 -0.88 -0.70
C ILE A 199 -1.85 -0.80 -0.53
N LEU A 200 -1.31 -1.62 0.37
CA LEU A 200 0.11 -1.65 0.70
C LEU A 200 0.73 -2.98 0.27
N VAL A 201 1.54 -2.96 -0.76
CA VAL A 201 2.38 -4.10 -1.14
C VAL A 201 3.67 -4.05 -0.34
N SER A 202 3.99 -5.12 0.37
CA SER A 202 5.26 -5.22 1.11
C SER A 202 5.68 -6.67 1.33
N HIS A 203 7.00 -6.87 1.41
CA HIS A 203 7.61 -8.09 1.93
C HIS A 203 7.91 -8.01 3.44
N ALA A 204 7.89 -6.82 4.03
CA ALA A 204 8.11 -6.58 5.46
C ALA A 204 6.85 -6.94 6.24
N THR A 205 6.80 -8.15 6.78
CA THR A 205 5.62 -8.71 7.44
C THR A 205 5.31 -8.04 8.77
N GLU A 206 6.30 -7.52 9.48
CA GLU A 206 6.13 -6.71 10.68
C GLU A 206 5.33 -5.43 10.42
N ASP A 207 5.63 -4.77 9.29
CA ASP A 207 4.95 -3.56 8.87
C ASP A 207 3.49 -3.88 8.52
N LEU A 208 3.27 -4.94 7.72
CA LEU A 208 1.93 -5.38 7.35
C LEU A 208 1.12 -5.81 8.59
N ALA A 209 1.72 -6.54 9.53
CA ALA A 209 1.06 -7.00 10.76
C ALA A 209 0.61 -5.83 11.65
N THR A 210 1.38 -4.73 11.63
CA THR A 210 1.09 -3.54 12.44
C THR A 210 0.06 -2.61 11.78
N PHE A 211 0.06 -2.56 10.44
CA PHE A 211 -0.63 -1.50 9.73
C PHE A 211 -1.89 -1.97 9.00
N CYS A 212 -1.95 -3.22 8.50
CA CYS A 212 -3.04 -3.69 7.66
C CYS A 212 -4.23 -4.23 8.47
N ASP A 213 -5.42 -4.06 7.93
CA ASP A 213 -6.65 -4.65 8.47
C ASP A 213 -6.86 -6.06 7.91
N ARG A 214 -6.60 -6.24 6.61
CA ARG A 214 -6.64 -7.53 5.90
C ARG A 214 -5.38 -7.71 5.06
N VAL A 215 -5.07 -8.95 4.74
CA VAL A 215 -3.91 -9.31 3.91
C VAL A 215 -4.35 -10.25 2.78
N LEU A 216 -4.00 -9.87 1.57
CA LEU A 216 -4.13 -10.67 0.36
C LEU A 216 -2.80 -11.37 0.08
N LEU A 217 -2.81 -12.70 0.06
CA LEU A 217 -1.66 -13.51 -0.34
C LEU A 217 -1.77 -13.87 -1.82
N LEU A 218 -0.78 -13.42 -2.59
CA LEU A 218 -0.62 -13.79 -4.00
C LEU A 218 0.53 -14.78 -4.17
N SER A 219 0.33 -15.77 -5.04
CA SER A 219 1.40 -16.66 -5.49
C SER A 219 1.14 -17.11 -6.94
N GLU A 220 2.15 -17.02 -7.79
CA GLU A 220 2.07 -17.38 -9.22
C GLU A 220 0.86 -16.76 -9.95
N GLY A 221 0.57 -15.48 -9.65
CA GLY A 221 -0.56 -14.75 -10.20
C GLY A 221 -1.92 -15.06 -9.57
N LYS A 222 -2.01 -16.03 -8.68
CA LYS A 222 -3.26 -16.46 -8.05
C LYS A 222 -3.43 -15.88 -6.66
N GLN A 223 -4.66 -15.57 -6.34
CA GLN A 223 -5.08 -15.30 -4.98
C GLN A 223 -5.11 -16.65 -4.22
N ILE A 224 -4.26 -16.76 -3.22
CA ILE A 224 -4.18 -17.93 -2.36
C ILE A 224 -5.18 -17.80 -1.22
N ASP A 225 -5.15 -16.64 -0.55
CA ASP A 225 -6.07 -16.34 0.55
C ASP A 225 -6.24 -14.83 0.72
N LEU A 226 -7.31 -14.44 1.45
CA LEU A 226 -7.61 -13.08 1.84
C LEU A 226 -8.19 -13.09 3.25
N LEU A 227 -7.35 -12.82 4.23
CA LEU A 227 -7.67 -12.96 5.65
C LEU A 227 -7.54 -11.62 6.38
N ASN A 228 -8.16 -11.48 7.55
CA ASN A 228 -7.78 -10.38 8.43
C ASN A 228 -6.32 -10.55 8.89
N ALA A 229 -5.65 -9.44 9.21
CA ALA A 229 -4.21 -9.47 9.53
C ALA A 229 -3.89 -10.42 10.69
N GLN A 230 -4.75 -10.48 11.71
CA GLN A 230 -4.56 -11.38 12.85
C GLN A 230 -4.60 -12.86 12.45
N GLU A 231 -5.55 -13.26 11.63
CA GLU A 231 -5.68 -14.64 11.14
C GLU A 231 -4.52 -14.98 10.21
N PHE A 232 -4.16 -14.07 9.31
CA PHE A 232 -3.08 -14.29 8.37
C PHE A 232 -1.75 -14.53 9.08
N PHE A 233 -1.34 -13.60 9.96
CA PHE A 233 -0.02 -13.66 10.62
C PHE A 233 0.08 -14.73 11.72
N THR A 234 -1.03 -15.29 12.18
CA THR A 234 -1.00 -16.48 13.06
C THR A 234 -1.00 -17.81 12.29
N SER A 235 -1.21 -17.77 10.97
CA SER A 235 -1.19 -18.98 10.10
C SER A 235 0.24 -19.30 9.64
N VAL A 236 1.07 -19.78 10.58
CA VAL A 236 2.52 -20.06 10.36
C VAL A 236 2.73 -21.04 9.19
N GLU A 237 1.88 -22.08 9.09
CA GLU A 237 1.95 -23.06 8.01
C GLU A 237 1.70 -22.43 6.64
N LEU A 238 0.67 -21.58 6.52
CA LEU A 238 0.35 -20.86 5.28
C LEU A 238 1.54 -19.98 4.85
N MET A 239 2.07 -19.16 5.74
CA MET A 239 3.22 -18.31 5.45
C MET A 239 4.44 -19.11 5.01
N SER A 240 4.75 -20.21 5.72
CA SER A 240 5.89 -21.08 5.40
C SER A 240 5.72 -21.76 4.04
N GLN A 241 4.52 -22.20 3.70
CA GLN A 241 4.21 -22.88 2.44
C GLN A 241 4.47 -21.97 1.23
N TYR A 242 4.16 -20.65 1.36
CA TYR A 242 4.30 -19.69 0.27
C TYR A 242 5.52 -18.78 0.39
N GLY A 243 6.46 -19.11 1.29
CA GLY A 243 7.72 -18.36 1.44
C GLY A 243 7.55 -16.94 1.96
N VAL A 244 6.45 -16.66 2.68
CA VAL A 244 6.23 -15.39 3.37
C VAL A 244 6.95 -15.43 4.71
N GLN A 245 7.66 -14.37 5.06
CA GLN A 245 8.34 -14.28 6.34
C GLN A 245 7.31 -14.28 7.49
N ILE A 246 7.62 -15.03 8.55
CA ILE A 246 6.82 -15.03 9.76
C ILE A 246 7.28 -13.87 10.63
N PRO A 247 6.38 -12.99 11.14
CA PRO A 247 6.76 -11.94 12.06
C PRO A 247 7.54 -12.49 13.26
N GLN A 248 8.58 -11.79 13.68
CA GLN A 248 9.49 -12.26 14.73
C GLN A 248 8.76 -12.61 16.03
N ILE A 249 7.77 -11.80 16.40
CA ILE A 249 6.94 -12.03 17.59
C ILE A 249 6.18 -13.35 17.48
N VAL A 250 5.52 -13.59 16.36
CA VAL A 250 4.78 -14.84 16.09
C VAL A 250 5.72 -16.02 16.19
N LYS A 251 6.90 -15.92 15.57
CA LYS A 251 7.93 -16.98 15.61
C LYS A 251 8.41 -17.29 17.03
N VAL A 252 8.60 -16.27 17.86
CA VAL A 252 9.01 -16.45 19.27
C VAL A 252 7.93 -17.18 20.06
N PHE A 253 6.65 -16.80 19.93
CA PHE A 253 5.55 -17.45 20.64
C PHE A 253 5.29 -18.87 20.15
N ASP A 254 5.39 -19.12 18.85
CA ASP A 254 5.27 -20.44 18.25
C ASP A 254 6.38 -21.39 18.75
N MET A 255 7.65 -20.96 18.70
CA MET A 255 8.79 -21.76 19.19
C MET A 255 8.74 -22.03 20.70
N ALA A 256 8.23 -21.09 21.49
CA ALA A 256 8.09 -21.25 22.93
C ALA A 256 6.95 -22.20 23.32
N GLY A 257 6.10 -22.63 22.40
CA GLY A 257 4.90 -23.40 22.67
C GLY A 257 3.91 -22.66 23.60
N CYS A 258 4.09 -21.32 23.71
CA CYS A 258 3.26 -20.48 24.57
C CYS A 258 2.04 -20.03 23.79
N MET A 259 0.91 -20.71 23.99
CA MET A 259 -0.39 -20.21 23.57
C MET A 259 -0.93 -19.28 24.64
N PRO A 260 -0.97 -17.93 24.38
CA PRO A 260 -1.63 -17.01 25.31
C PRO A 260 -3.10 -17.42 25.48
N LYS A 261 -3.66 -17.19 26.67
CA LYS A 261 -5.10 -17.46 26.94
C LYS A 261 -6.03 -16.67 26.02
N GLN A 262 -5.50 -15.62 25.40
CA GLN A 262 -6.18 -14.79 24.42
C GLN A 262 -5.68 -15.09 23.00
N LYS A 263 -5.54 -14.10 22.14
CA LYS A 263 -5.02 -14.26 20.76
C LYS A 263 -3.49 -14.24 20.75
N MET A 264 -2.86 -15.04 19.89
CA MET A 264 -1.43 -14.97 19.62
C MET A 264 -1.06 -13.54 19.17
N PRO A 265 -0.09 -12.87 19.81
CA PRO A 265 0.33 -11.52 19.40
C PRO A 265 1.04 -11.57 18.07
N ILE A 266 0.71 -10.64 17.18
CA ILE A 266 1.36 -10.48 15.86
C ILE A 266 2.25 -9.24 15.80
N THR A 267 2.17 -8.37 16.81
CA THR A 267 2.99 -7.16 16.92
C THR A 267 3.69 -7.11 18.27
N LEU A 268 4.78 -6.31 18.35
CA LEU A 268 5.53 -6.10 19.59
C LEU A 268 4.64 -5.47 20.69
N GLU A 269 3.76 -4.57 20.31
CA GLU A 269 2.83 -3.90 21.24
C GLU A 269 1.86 -4.91 21.87
N GLN A 270 1.27 -5.79 21.06
CA GLN A 270 0.41 -6.88 21.54
C GLN A 270 1.18 -7.84 22.46
N ALA A 271 2.41 -8.21 22.10
CA ALA A 271 3.26 -9.07 22.92
C ALA A 271 3.56 -8.45 24.29
N ASN A 272 3.88 -7.16 24.32
CA ASN A 272 4.13 -6.43 25.56
C ASN A 272 2.90 -6.45 26.50
N SER A 273 1.69 -6.27 25.93
CA SER A 273 0.44 -6.36 26.71
C SER A 273 0.25 -7.75 27.32
N VAL A 274 0.49 -8.83 26.54
CA VAL A 274 0.41 -10.22 27.02
C VAL A 274 1.42 -10.49 28.16
N PHE A 275 2.65 -9.99 28.03
CA PHE A 275 3.67 -10.14 29.07
C PHE A 275 3.31 -9.39 30.36
N LEU A 276 2.80 -8.18 30.26
CA LEU A 276 2.38 -7.39 31.42
C LEU A 276 1.21 -8.08 32.17
N GLU A 277 0.22 -8.60 31.48
CA GLU A 277 -0.89 -9.37 32.07
C GLU A 277 -0.38 -10.61 32.82
N ALA A 278 0.49 -11.40 32.17
CA ALA A 278 1.08 -12.60 32.78
C ALA A 278 1.96 -12.27 33.99
N PHE A 279 2.59 -11.09 34.03
CA PHE A 279 3.40 -10.64 35.17
C PHE A 279 2.52 -10.21 36.35
N HIS A 280 1.41 -9.52 36.10
CA HIS A 280 0.46 -9.13 37.12
C HIS A 280 -0.23 -10.35 37.78
N GLU A 281 -0.58 -11.39 36.97
CA GLU A 281 -1.16 -12.65 37.49
C GLU A 281 -0.20 -13.45 38.41
N ARG A 282 1.14 -13.19 38.33
CA ARG A 282 2.14 -13.88 39.19
C ARG A 282 2.48 -13.16 40.50
N ILE A 283 2.14 -11.88 40.60
CA ILE A 283 2.48 -11.03 41.75
C ILE A 283 1.26 -10.80 42.67
N GLY A 284 0.03 -11.04 42.19
CA GLY A 284 -1.21 -11.00 42.96
C GLY A 284 -1.63 -12.37 43.45
#